data_73c4d5b9d5c5baf7038ef7a06dd638b4
#
_entry.id   73c4d5b9d5c5baf7038ef7a06dd638b4
#
_cell.length_a   1.000
_cell.length_b   1.000
_cell.length_c   1.000
_cell.angle_alpha   90.00
_cell.angle_beta   90.00
_cell.angle_gamma   90.00
#
_symmetry.space_group_name_H-M   'P 1'
#
loop_
_entity.id
_entity.type
_entity.pdbx_description
1 polymer ?
#
loop_
_entity_poly.entity_id
_entity_poly.type
_entity_poly.pdbx_seq_one_letter_code
_entity_poly.pdbx_strand_id
1 'polypeptide(L)'
;MYPETPLYRALTDGTFPVIVSLARHDLDLAKAALDGGAFALKTHLNAFHRATGTTFGSFAEERPFFEQLAKLGCPLLVMAGQETVPSPAEMNALAALGFEGFNVYVDHLQPHLLRSKLRPMPALSSASSDADIVRIAAIPGCIIEASIMPFERYRTAMTDADLARYRHIAEAVDVPVIVPSQLSLTPSDAIKLREAGIAAPLLGAIVTGDTPQSMTAAVRAIAAA
;
A
#
# COMPACT_ATOMS: atom_id res chain seq x y z
N MET A 1 -4.89 2.20 -20.93
CA MET A 1 -3.84 2.99 -20.26
C MET A 1 -4.47 3.62 -19.02
N TYR A 2 -3.87 3.47 -17.84
CA TYR A 2 -4.38 4.08 -16.60
C TYR A 2 -4.09 5.59 -16.62
N PRO A 3 -4.94 6.42 -15.99
CA PRO A 3 -4.69 7.85 -15.89
C PRO A 3 -3.42 8.11 -15.08
N GLU A 4 -2.72 9.17 -15.41
CA GLU A 4 -1.65 9.67 -14.56
C GLU A 4 -2.27 10.32 -13.32
N THR A 5 -1.96 9.78 -12.15
CA THR A 5 -2.52 10.24 -10.87
C THR A 5 -1.44 10.91 -10.02
N PRO A 6 -1.80 11.79 -9.05
CA PRO A 6 -0.85 12.41 -8.14
C PRO A 6 0.10 11.41 -7.47
N LEU A 7 -0.42 10.28 -6.97
CA LEU A 7 0.42 9.27 -6.34
C LEU A 7 1.39 8.63 -7.35
N TYR A 8 0.91 8.22 -8.54
CA TYR A 8 1.78 7.56 -9.52
C TYR A 8 2.92 8.48 -9.96
N ARG A 9 2.62 9.77 -10.15
CA ARG A 9 3.64 10.78 -10.44
C ARG A 9 4.67 10.85 -9.32
N ALA A 10 4.24 10.99 -8.07
CA ALA A 10 5.14 11.06 -6.92
C ALA A 10 6.02 9.80 -6.76
N LEU A 11 5.51 8.62 -7.17
CA LEU A 11 6.28 7.37 -7.16
C LEU A 11 7.33 7.30 -8.29
N THR A 12 7.14 8.06 -9.38
CA THR A 12 8.03 8.00 -10.57
C THR A 12 8.99 9.19 -10.69
N ASP A 13 8.73 10.29 -9.98
CA ASP A 13 9.57 11.50 -10.03
C ASP A 13 10.63 11.57 -8.91
N GLY A 14 10.73 10.54 -8.07
CA GLY A 14 11.72 10.47 -6.98
C GLY A 14 11.31 11.20 -5.69
N THR A 15 10.06 11.63 -5.58
CA THR A 15 9.53 12.31 -4.36
C THR A 15 9.63 11.45 -3.10
N PHE A 16 9.53 10.12 -3.22
CA PHE A 16 9.51 9.17 -2.09
C PHE A 16 8.37 9.45 -1.10
N PRO A 17 7.10 9.44 -1.57
CA PRO A 17 5.96 9.78 -0.75
C PRO A 17 5.70 8.73 0.33
N VAL A 18 5.30 9.17 1.53
CA VAL A 18 4.85 8.24 2.59
C VAL A 18 3.39 7.86 2.35
N ILE A 19 3.12 6.56 2.24
CA ILE A 19 1.77 6.01 2.15
C ILE A 19 1.41 5.40 3.49
N VAL A 20 0.18 5.59 3.97
CA VAL A 20 -0.29 5.00 5.22
C VAL A 20 -1.43 4.02 4.98
N SER A 21 -1.27 2.79 5.45
CA SER A 21 -2.30 1.76 5.48
C SER A 21 -3.05 1.82 6.80
N LEU A 22 -4.33 2.18 6.75
CA LEU A 22 -5.16 2.32 7.94
C LEU A 22 -5.42 0.96 8.60
N ALA A 23 -5.15 0.88 9.89
CA ALA A 23 -5.31 -0.33 10.70
C ALA A 23 -6.78 -0.76 10.87
N ARG A 24 -7.69 0.19 10.78
CA ARG A 24 -9.15 0.08 10.82
C ARG A 24 -9.78 1.27 10.11
N HIS A 25 -11.07 1.19 9.83
CA HIS A 25 -11.85 2.30 9.27
C HIS A 25 -12.15 3.34 10.36
N ASP A 26 -11.26 4.31 10.48
CA ASP A 26 -11.28 5.36 11.50
C ASP A 26 -10.78 6.68 10.89
N LEU A 27 -11.66 7.69 10.83
CA LEU A 27 -11.32 8.99 10.24
C LEU A 27 -10.32 9.78 11.06
N ASP A 28 -10.26 9.57 12.36
CA ASP A 28 -9.30 10.27 13.20
C ASP A 28 -7.88 9.73 12.98
N LEU A 29 -7.74 8.41 12.71
CA LEU A 29 -6.48 7.82 12.24
C LEU A 29 -6.10 8.35 10.85
N ALA A 30 -7.05 8.47 9.93
CA ALA A 30 -6.82 9.00 8.59
C ALA A 30 -6.31 10.45 8.62
N LYS A 31 -6.97 11.31 9.41
CA LYS A 31 -6.55 12.70 9.63
C LYS A 31 -5.17 12.78 10.29
N ALA A 32 -4.95 11.97 11.33
CA ALA A 32 -3.67 11.92 12.03
C ALA A 32 -2.51 11.49 11.12
N ALA A 33 -2.75 10.59 10.18
CA ALA A 33 -1.77 10.22 9.16
C ALA A 33 -1.42 11.42 8.26
N LEU A 34 -2.43 12.15 7.77
CA LEU A 34 -2.23 13.35 6.95
C LEU A 34 -1.53 14.47 7.74
N ASP A 35 -1.89 14.70 9.00
CA ASP A 35 -1.23 15.65 9.90
C ASP A 35 0.24 15.28 10.17
N GLY A 36 0.57 14.00 10.05
CA GLY A 36 1.94 13.48 10.10
C GLY A 36 2.73 13.68 8.82
N GLY A 37 2.07 14.02 7.70
CA GLY A 37 2.70 14.20 6.40
C GLY A 37 2.52 13.00 5.44
N ALA A 38 1.54 12.13 5.68
CA ALA A 38 1.20 11.10 4.71
C ALA A 38 0.75 11.73 3.40
N PHE A 39 1.29 11.26 2.29
CA PHE A 39 0.90 11.67 0.94
C PHE A 39 -0.38 10.99 0.48
N ALA A 40 -0.52 9.71 0.78
CA ALA A 40 -1.64 8.88 0.37
C ALA A 40 -2.11 7.96 1.51
N LEU A 41 -3.38 7.57 1.45
CA LEU A 41 -3.97 6.61 2.38
C LEU A 41 -4.39 5.33 1.66
N LYS A 42 -4.15 4.18 2.30
CA LYS A 42 -4.61 2.86 1.86
C LYS A 42 -5.61 2.31 2.89
N THR A 43 -6.72 1.81 2.40
CA THR A 43 -7.74 1.12 3.20
C THR A 43 -7.95 -0.31 2.69
N HIS A 44 -8.93 -1.04 3.23
CA HIS A 44 -9.13 -2.46 2.94
C HIS A 44 -10.61 -2.77 2.69
N LEU A 45 -10.85 -3.84 1.93
CA LEU A 45 -12.15 -4.48 1.70
C LEU A 45 -12.00 -6.00 1.78
N ASN A 46 -13.06 -6.70 2.16
CA ASN A 46 -13.18 -8.16 2.10
C ASN A 46 -11.93 -8.90 2.62
N ALA A 47 -11.33 -8.40 3.70
CA ALA A 47 -10.04 -8.89 4.14
C ALA A 47 -9.94 -9.02 5.66
N PHE A 48 -9.22 -10.02 6.11
CA PHE A 48 -8.73 -10.10 7.47
C PHE A 48 -7.28 -9.59 7.52
N HIS A 49 -7.08 -8.47 8.22
CA HIS A 49 -5.77 -7.84 8.34
C HIS A 49 -4.97 -8.46 9.50
N ARG A 50 -4.06 -9.38 9.16
CA ARG A 50 -3.31 -10.19 10.15
C ARG A 50 -2.53 -9.37 11.18
N ALA A 51 -1.98 -8.21 10.78
CA ALA A 51 -1.15 -7.40 11.67
C ALA A 51 -1.95 -6.73 12.81
N THR A 52 -3.26 -6.51 12.63
CA THR A 52 -4.13 -5.81 13.60
C THR A 52 -5.27 -6.69 14.12
N GLY A 53 -5.54 -7.85 13.50
CA GLY A 53 -6.71 -8.66 13.82
C GLY A 53 -8.05 -8.06 13.35
N THR A 54 -8.02 -7.01 12.51
CA THR A 54 -9.22 -6.34 12.02
C THR A 54 -9.80 -7.08 10.83
N THR A 55 -11.11 -7.30 10.83
CA THR A 55 -11.86 -7.75 9.66
C THR A 55 -12.50 -6.55 8.98
N PHE A 56 -12.29 -6.43 7.67
CA PHE A 56 -12.91 -5.42 6.81
C PHE A 56 -14.02 -6.06 5.99
N GLY A 57 -15.17 -5.39 5.97
CA GLY A 57 -16.37 -5.85 5.31
C GLY A 57 -16.36 -5.68 3.77
N SER A 58 -17.52 -5.93 3.19
CA SER A 58 -17.80 -5.72 1.78
C SER A 58 -17.84 -4.23 1.42
N PHE A 59 -17.79 -3.93 0.12
CA PHE A 59 -17.94 -2.54 -0.35
C PHE A 59 -19.24 -1.88 0.15
N ALA A 60 -20.33 -2.62 0.21
CA ALA A 60 -21.61 -2.09 0.67
C ALA A 60 -21.58 -1.68 2.15
N GLU A 61 -20.89 -2.46 2.99
CA GLU A 61 -20.74 -2.19 4.41
C GLU A 61 -19.77 -1.02 4.67
N GLU A 62 -18.69 -0.94 3.91
CA GLU A 62 -17.61 0.04 4.12
C GLU A 62 -17.80 1.35 3.34
N ARG A 63 -18.75 1.40 2.41
CA ARG A 63 -19.03 2.56 1.57
C ARG A 63 -19.22 3.86 2.35
N PRO A 64 -19.97 3.91 3.48
CA PRO A 64 -20.12 5.15 4.25
C PRO A 64 -18.79 5.72 4.75
N PHE A 65 -17.84 4.86 5.13
CA PHE A 65 -16.49 5.29 5.50
C PHE A 65 -15.73 5.82 4.29
N PHE A 66 -15.78 5.14 3.14
CA PHE A 66 -15.08 5.57 1.92
C PHE A 66 -15.56 6.92 1.39
N GLU A 67 -16.88 7.19 1.48
CA GLU A 67 -17.45 8.49 1.11
C GLU A 67 -16.94 9.63 2.01
N GLN A 68 -16.63 9.34 3.26
CA GLN A 68 -16.02 10.32 4.16
C GLN A 68 -14.51 10.42 3.94
N LEU A 69 -13.82 9.30 3.72
CA LEU A 69 -12.38 9.26 3.45
C LEU A 69 -12.06 10.07 2.18
N ALA A 70 -12.89 9.94 1.13
CA ALA A 70 -12.72 10.68 -0.12
C ALA A 70 -12.77 12.20 0.05
N LYS A 71 -13.49 12.71 1.06
CA LYS A 71 -13.56 14.16 1.35
C LYS A 71 -12.27 14.73 1.94
N LEU A 72 -11.33 13.90 2.36
CA LEU A 72 -10.03 14.36 2.86
C LEU A 72 -9.12 14.90 1.76
N GLY A 73 -9.41 14.60 0.48
CA GLY A 73 -8.74 15.20 -0.69
C GLY A 73 -7.31 14.73 -0.92
N CYS A 74 -6.91 13.59 -0.37
CA CYS A 74 -5.63 12.94 -0.62
C CYS A 74 -5.78 11.76 -1.59
N PRO A 75 -4.68 11.29 -2.23
CA PRO A 75 -4.70 10.06 -3.00
C PRO A 75 -5.14 8.86 -2.16
N LEU A 76 -6.04 8.03 -2.70
CA LEU A 76 -6.60 6.87 -2.02
C LEU A 76 -6.28 5.56 -2.74
N LEU A 77 -5.90 4.57 -1.97
CA LEU A 77 -5.68 3.19 -2.39
C LEU A 77 -6.60 2.25 -1.62
N VAL A 78 -6.95 1.12 -2.22
CA VAL A 78 -7.72 0.07 -1.56
C VAL A 78 -7.04 -1.29 -1.72
N MET A 79 -6.85 -2.02 -0.62
CA MET A 79 -6.65 -3.46 -0.67
C MET A 79 -8.02 -4.09 -0.93
N ALA A 80 -8.21 -4.59 -2.15
CA ALA A 80 -9.51 -4.90 -2.71
C ALA A 80 -10.07 -6.27 -2.26
N GLY A 81 -9.36 -6.98 -1.42
CA GLY A 81 -9.80 -8.25 -0.87
C GLY A 81 -8.78 -9.37 -1.01
N GLN A 82 -9.18 -10.54 -0.58
CA GLN A 82 -8.40 -11.77 -0.65
C GLN A 82 -9.15 -12.79 -1.52
N GLU A 83 -9.80 -13.78 -0.94
CA GLU A 83 -10.59 -14.76 -1.70
C GLU A 83 -11.83 -14.13 -2.34
N THR A 84 -12.44 -13.16 -1.66
CA THR A 84 -13.52 -12.33 -2.20
C THR A 84 -12.95 -11.00 -2.66
N VAL A 85 -13.21 -10.61 -3.90
CA VAL A 85 -12.80 -9.32 -4.48
C VAL A 85 -14.00 -8.55 -5.00
N PRO A 86 -13.94 -7.22 -5.09
CA PRO A 86 -15.06 -6.40 -5.59
C PRO A 86 -15.46 -6.76 -7.02
N SER A 87 -16.74 -6.70 -7.28
CA SER A 87 -17.32 -6.81 -8.64
C SER A 87 -16.87 -5.64 -9.53
N PRO A 88 -17.02 -5.74 -10.86
CA PRO A 88 -16.76 -4.62 -11.78
C PRO A 88 -17.54 -3.35 -11.44
N ALA A 89 -18.77 -3.48 -10.93
CA ALA A 89 -19.59 -2.33 -10.51
C ALA A 89 -19.01 -1.64 -9.27
N GLU A 90 -18.55 -2.40 -8.31
CA GLU A 90 -17.92 -1.87 -7.08
C GLU A 90 -16.56 -1.23 -7.39
N MET A 91 -15.75 -1.81 -8.30
CA MET A 91 -14.51 -1.18 -8.78
C MET A 91 -14.77 0.16 -9.47
N ASN A 92 -15.85 0.27 -10.25
CA ASN A 92 -16.27 1.55 -10.85
C ASN A 92 -16.74 2.55 -9.78
N ALA A 93 -17.42 2.09 -8.75
CA ALA A 93 -17.86 2.94 -7.64
C ALA A 93 -16.65 3.46 -6.82
N LEU A 94 -15.65 2.63 -6.56
CA LEU A 94 -14.38 3.06 -5.93
C LEU A 94 -13.67 4.13 -6.78
N ALA A 95 -13.59 3.92 -8.10
CA ALA A 95 -13.00 4.92 -8.99
C ALA A 95 -13.80 6.25 -8.98
N ALA A 96 -15.14 6.19 -8.91
CA ALA A 96 -16.00 7.36 -8.81
C ALA A 96 -15.84 8.11 -7.48
N LEU A 97 -15.46 7.42 -6.40
CA LEU A 97 -15.11 8.02 -5.12
C LEU A 97 -13.69 8.63 -5.10
N GLY A 98 -12.92 8.51 -6.17
CA GLY A 98 -11.58 9.10 -6.27
C GLY A 98 -10.44 8.20 -5.81
N PHE A 99 -10.68 6.89 -5.64
CA PHE A 99 -9.58 5.96 -5.46
C PHE A 99 -8.71 5.91 -6.72
N GLU A 100 -7.39 5.89 -6.54
CA GLU A 100 -6.41 5.89 -7.64
C GLU A 100 -5.92 4.49 -8.00
N GLY A 101 -5.85 3.58 -7.03
CA GLY A 101 -5.31 2.25 -7.23
C GLY A 101 -5.91 1.20 -6.31
N PHE A 102 -5.72 -0.04 -6.70
CA PHE A 102 -6.12 -1.20 -5.91
C PHE A 102 -4.96 -2.16 -5.72
N ASN A 103 -4.93 -2.79 -4.55
CA ASN A 103 -3.98 -3.81 -4.17
C ASN A 103 -4.69 -5.15 -3.99
N VAL A 104 -4.08 -6.23 -4.43
CA VAL A 104 -4.40 -7.62 -4.08
C VAL A 104 -3.11 -8.44 -4.16
N TYR A 105 -3.03 -9.53 -3.40
CA TYR A 105 -1.97 -10.52 -3.64
C TYR A 105 -2.15 -11.13 -5.03
N VAL A 106 -1.03 -11.50 -5.65
CA VAL A 106 -1.01 -12.04 -7.03
C VAL A 106 -1.97 -13.20 -7.22
N ASP A 107 -2.09 -14.07 -6.22
CA ASP A 107 -2.96 -15.24 -6.25
C ASP A 107 -4.46 -14.89 -6.30
N HIS A 108 -4.82 -13.67 -5.92
CA HIS A 108 -6.19 -13.14 -5.94
C HIS A 108 -6.45 -12.15 -7.08
N LEU A 109 -5.46 -11.94 -7.95
CA LEU A 109 -5.56 -10.97 -9.06
C LEU A 109 -6.43 -11.52 -10.19
N GLN A 110 -7.70 -11.10 -10.20
CA GLN A 110 -8.67 -11.53 -11.21
C GLN A 110 -8.64 -10.61 -12.44
N PRO A 111 -8.91 -11.15 -13.68
CA PRO A 111 -8.84 -10.35 -14.90
C PRO A 111 -9.76 -9.12 -14.94
N HIS A 112 -10.91 -9.15 -14.27
CA HIS A 112 -11.83 -8.02 -14.26
C HIS A 112 -11.28 -6.83 -13.44
N LEU A 113 -10.45 -7.07 -12.43
CA LEU A 113 -9.79 -6.01 -11.65
C LEU A 113 -8.85 -5.21 -12.55
N LEU A 114 -8.09 -5.88 -13.42
CA LEU A 114 -7.18 -5.24 -14.39
C LEU A 114 -7.91 -4.43 -15.47
N ARG A 115 -9.20 -4.67 -15.66
CA ARG A 115 -10.05 -3.90 -16.61
C ARG A 115 -10.69 -2.67 -15.94
N SER A 116 -10.50 -2.48 -14.64
CA SER A 116 -11.00 -1.31 -13.94
C SER A 116 -10.21 -0.04 -14.30
N LYS A 117 -10.70 1.11 -13.89
CA LYS A 117 -9.98 2.40 -14.02
C LYS A 117 -8.92 2.61 -12.96
N LEU A 118 -8.93 1.78 -11.90
CA LEU A 118 -7.96 1.85 -10.81
C LEU A 118 -6.63 1.22 -11.24
N ARG A 119 -5.53 1.88 -10.92
CA ARG A 119 -4.19 1.37 -11.19
C ARG A 119 -3.90 0.11 -10.37
N PRO A 120 -3.44 -0.99 -11.00
CA PRO A 120 -3.11 -2.21 -10.27
C PRO A 120 -1.84 -2.04 -9.44
N MET A 121 -1.90 -2.52 -8.21
CA MET A 121 -0.78 -2.59 -7.28
C MET A 121 -0.70 -4.01 -6.70
N PRO A 122 -0.35 -5.01 -7.52
CA PRO A 122 -0.26 -6.39 -7.06
C PRO A 122 0.82 -6.56 -6.00
N ALA A 123 0.47 -7.31 -4.94
CA ALA A 123 1.39 -7.60 -3.85
C ALA A 123 2.12 -8.93 -4.09
N LEU A 124 3.44 -8.88 -3.97
CA LEU A 124 4.26 -10.08 -3.79
C LEU A 124 4.01 -10.68 -2.41
N SER A 125 4.37 -11.94 -2.22
CA SER A 125 4.39 -12.63 -0.94
C SER A 125 5.78 -13.18 -0.62
N SER A 126 5.97 -13.72 0.57
CA SER A 126 7.22 -14.39 0.94
C SER A 126 7.55 -15.64 0.08
N ALA A 127 6.54 -16.17 -0.63
CA ALA A 127 6.68 -17.30 -1.55
C ALA A 127 6.92 -16.88 -3.00
N SER A 128 6.86 -15.58 -3.33
CA SER A 128 7.03 -15.10 -4.70
C SER A 128 8.45 -15.29 -5.20
N SER A 129 8.56 -15.82 -6.41
CA SER A 129 9.82 -16.05 -7.13
C SER A 129 10.21 -14.83 -8.00
N ASP A 130 11.44 -14.81 -8.51
CA ASP A 130 11.89 -13.80 -9.45
C ASP A 130 11.08 -13.83 -10.77
N ALA A 131 10.59 -15.01 -11.19
CA ALA A 131 9.68 -15.12 -12.32
C ALA A 131 8.33 -14.42 -12.05
N ASP A 132 7.83 -14.46 -10.81
CA ASP A 132 6.62 -13.74 -10.42
C ASP A 132 6.83 -12.22 -10.46
N ILE A 133 8.00 -11.74 -10.02
CA ILE A 133 8.36 -10.31 -10.06
C ILE A 133 8.29 -9.81 -11.51
N VAL A 134 8.95 -10.49 -12.44
CA VAL A 134 8.97 -10.11 -13.86
C VAL A 134 7.58 -10.20 -14.49
N ARG A 135 6.82 -11.26 -14.17
CA ARG A 135 5.45 -11.45 -14.67
C ARG A 135 4.50 -10.33 -14.22
N ILE A 136 4.63 -9.88 -12.97
CA ILE A 136 3.81 -8.80 -12.42
C ILE A 136 4.23 -7.46 -13.04
N ALA A 137 5.52 -7.20 -13.17
CA ALA A 137 6.05 -5.97 -13.76
C ALA A 137 5.58 -5.77 -15.22
N ALA A 138 5.27 -6.87 -15.92
CA ALA A 138 4.72 -6.82 -17.27
C ALA A 138 3.26 -6.33 -17.34
N ILE A 139 2.55 -6.17 -16.20
CA ILE A 139 1.21 -5.59 -16.17
C ILE A 139 1.33 -4.08 -16.45
N PRO A 140 0.71 -3.56 -17.53
CA PRO A 140 0.88 -2.17 -17.92
C PRO A 140 0.53 -1.20 -16.79
N GLY A 141 1.46 -0.31 -16.46
CA GLY A 141 1.26 0.75 -15.47
C GLY A 141 1.07 0.28 -14.03
N CYS A 142 1.49 -0.92 -13.68
CA CYS A 142 1.39 -1.40 -12.31
C CYS A 142 2.38 -0.68 -11.37
N ILE A 143 2.11 -0.83 -10.09
CA ILE A 143 3.01 -0.58 -8.96
C ILE A 143 3.19 -1.93 -8.27
N ILE A 144 4.38 -2.28 -7.82
CA ILE A 144 4.60 -3.54 -7.08
C ILE A 144 4.59 -3.24 -5.59
N GLU A 145 3.76 -3.94 -4.80
CA GLU A 145 3.86 -3.96 -3.35
C GLU A 145 4.72 -5.15 -2.91
N ALA A 146 5.92 -4.89 -2.39
CA ALA A 146 6.86 -5.92 -1.96
C ALA A 146 6.53 -6.45 -0.56
N SER A 147 5.41 -7.14 -0.41
CA SER A 147 4.92 -7.79 0.84
C SER A 147 5.63 -9.12 1.12
N ILE A 148 6.96 -9.14 1.08
CA ILE A 148 7.77 -10.35 1.00
C ILE A 148 8.20 -10.95 2.34
N MET A 149 7.84 -10.33 3.46
CA MET A 149 8.22 -10.88 4.77
C MET A 149 7.26 -11.99 5.19
N PRO A 150 7.78 -13.14 5.65
CA PRO A 150 6.94 -14.15 6.27
C PRO A 150 6.41 -13.64 7.62
N PHE A 151 5.26 -14.15 8.04
CA PHE A 151 4.53 -13.62 9.22
C PHE A 151 5.35 -13.66 10.51
N GLU A 152 6.23 -14.66 10.65
CA GLU A 152 7.12 -14.83 11.81
C GLU A 152 8.14 -13.69 11.95
N ARG A 153 8.44 -13.00 10.84
CA ARG A 153 9.33 -11.85 10.82
C ARG A 153 8.63 -10.51 11.10
N TYR A 154 7.31 -10.50 11.15
CA TYR A 154 6.58 -9.26 11.43
C TYR A 154 7.02 -8.64 12.76
N ARG A 155 7.11 -7.32 12.81
CA ARG A 155 7.55 -6.51 13.96
C ARG A 155 9.05 -6.66 14.33
N THR A 156 9.83 -7.44 13.61
CA THR A 156 11.28 -7.45 13.83
C THR A 156 11.95 -6.28 13.10
N ALA A 157 13.18 -5.93 13.49
CA ALA A 157 13.96 -4.93 12.77
C ALA A 157 14.33 -5.41 11.37
N MET A 158 14.47 -4.46 10.43
CA MET A 158 14.99 -4.72 9.09
C MET A 158 16.47 -5.09 9.16
N THR A 159 16.87 -6.15 8.47
CA THR A 159 18.27 -6.58 8.35
C THR A 159 18.84 -6.18 6.99
N ASP A 160 20.18 -6.24 6.84
CA ASP A 160 20.83 -5.98 5.56
C ASP A 160 20.41 -7.00 4.48
N ALA A 161 20.09 -8.24 4.87
CA ALA A 161 19.57 -9.25 3.95
C ALA A 161 18.16 -8.89 3.45
N ASP A 162 17.29 -8.34 4.32
CA ASP A 162 15.97 -7.86 3.93
C ASP A 162 16.10 -6.68 2.95
N LEU A 163 17.00 -5.73 3.25
CA LEU A 163 17.27 -4.59 2.36
C LEU A 163 17.82 -5.04 1.00
N ALA A 164 18.74 -6.00 0.99
CA ALA A 164 19.26 -6.57 -0.25
C ALA A 164 18.17 -7.23 -1.10
N ARG A 165 17.19 -7.91 -0.47
CA ARG A 165 16.04 -8.50 -1.18
C ARG A 165 15.13 -7.42 -1.76
N TYR A 166 14.83 -6.33 -1.04
CA TYR A 166 14.06 -5.20 -1.57
C TYR A 166 14.77 -4.52 -2.74
N ARG A 167 16.10 -4.30 -2.63
CA ARG A 167 16.92 -3.76 -3.71
C ARG A 167 16.88 -4.65 -4.95
N HIS A 168 17.04 -5.97 -4.79
CA HIS A 168 16.95 -6.93 -5.89
C HIS A 168 15.62 -6.81 -6.65
N ILE A 169 14.50 -6.66 -5.93
CA ILE A 169 13.18 -6.49 -6.57
C ILE A 169 13.14 -5.16 -7.35
N ALA A 170 13.63 -4.06 -6.76
CA ALA A 170 13.64 -2.76 -7.42
C ALA A 170 14.51 -2.74 -8.68
N GLU A 171 15.68 -3.39 -8.64
CA GLU A 171 16.61 -3.48 -9.78
C GLU A 171 16.11 -4.41 -10.91
N ALA A 172 15.22 -5.35 -10.59
CA ALA A 172 14.68 -6.32 -11.55
C ALA A 172 13.57 -5.77 -12.44
N VAL A 173 13.03 -4.57 -12.15
CA VAL A 173 11.83 -4.03 -12.81
C VAL A 173 11.93 -2.53 -13.10
N ASP A 174 11.22 -2.07 -14.13
CA ASP A 174 11.12 -0.64 -14.50
C ASP A 174 9.85 0.03 -13.94
N VAL A 175 9.12 -0.62 -13.04
CA VAL A 175 7.89 -0.08 -12.42
C VAL A 175 8.15 0.30 -10.97
N PRO A 176 7.40 1.26 -10.39
CA PRO A 176 7.58 1.64 -8.99
C PRO A 176 7.39 0.45 -8.04
N VAL A 177 8.28 0.29 -7.09
CA VAL A 177 8.19 -0.72 -6.01
C VAL A 177 7.99 0.01 -4.70
N ILE A 178 6.94 -0.38 -3.94
CA ILE A 178 6.68 0.12 -2.60
C ILE A 178 6.87 -0.98 -1.56
N VAL A 179 7.31 -0.62 -0.35
CA VAL A 179 7.58 -1.58 0.73
C VAL A 179 6.59 -1.36 1.88
N PRO A 180 5.70 -2.34 2.17
CA PRO A 180 4.84 -2.27 3.34
C PRO A 180 5.63 -2.56 4.63
N SER A 181 5.28 -1.87 5.70
CA SER A 181 5.94 -2.03 7.00
C SER A 181 5.50 -3.32 7.72
N GLN A 182 5.85 -4.46 7.15
CA GLN A 182 5.77 -5.76 7.82
C GLN A 182 6.84 -5.88 8.93
N LEU A 183 7.96 -5.19 8.74
CA LEU A 183 9.03 -5.01 9.72
C LEU A 183 8.85 -3.69 10.49
N SER A 184 9.51 -3.54 11.64
CA SER A 184 9.55 -2.31 12.44
C SER A 184 10.48 -1.29 11.79
N LEU A 185 10.01 -0.63 10.73
CA LEU A 185 10.81 0.36 9.99
C LEU A 185 11.06 1.62 10.84
N THR A 186 12.30 2.06 10.82
CA THR A 186 12.77 3.33 11.42
C THR A 186 12.97 4.41 10.35
N PRO A 187 13.14 5.69 10.70
CA PRO A 187 13.55 6.73 9.76
C PRO A 187 14.84 6.38 9.00
N SER A 188 15.82 5.79 9.66
CA SER A 188 17.05 5.32 9.00
C SER A 188 16.79 4.22 7.98
N ASP A 189 15.82 3.32 8.24
CA ASP A 189 15.44 2.29 7.28
C ASP A 189 14.73 2.88 6.06
N ALA A 190 13.94 3.95 6.24
CA ALA A 190 13.30 4.67 5.13
C ALA A 190 14.35 5.26 4.17
N ILE A 191 15.43 5.87 4.71
CA ILE A 191 16.56 6.36 3.90
C ILE A 191 17.20 5.21 3.13
N LYS A 192 17.51 4.10 3.78
CA LYS A 192 18.12 2.92 3.14
C LYS A 192 17.22 2.32 2.05
N LEU A 193 15.89 2.28 2.25
CA LEU A 193 14.94 1.83 1.24
C LEU A 193 14.95 2.74 0.01
N ARG A 194 14.96 4.07 0.21
CA ARG A 194 15.09 5.04 -0.87
C ARG A 194 16.39 4.86 -1.67
N GLU A 195 17.50 4.70 -0.98
CA GLU A 195 18.82 4.43 -1.61
C GLU A 195 18.88 3.07 -2.32
N ALA A 196 18.01 2.12 -1.93
CA ALA A 196 17.85 0.83 -2.59
C ALA A 196 16.91 0.87 -3.81
N GLY A 197 16.43 2.06 -4.23
CA GLY A 197 15.56 2.21 -5.39
C GLY A 197 14.06 1.97 -5.11
N ILE A 198 13.67 1.87 -3.85
CA ILE A 198 12.24 1.78 -3.47
C ILE A 198 11.57 3.13 -3.68
N ALA A 199 10.38 3.13 -4.28
CA ALA A 199 9.65 4.35 -4.62
C ALA A 199 8.88 4.95 -3.43
N ALA A 200 8.45 4.14 -2.45
CA ALA A 200 7.75 4.62 -1.26
C ALA A 200 7.74 3.58 -0.12
N PRO A 201 7.77 4.00 1.14
CA PRO A 201 7.33 3.19 2.27
C PRO A 201 5.80 3.21 2.37
N LEU A 202 5.19 2.07 2.69
CA LEU A 202 3.77 1.95 3.01
C LEU A 202 3.65 1.58 4.50
N LEU A 203 3.35 2.55 5.34
CA LEU A 203 3.33 2.39 6.80
C LEU A 203 1.99 1.80 7.25
N GLY A 204 2.05 0.69 7.97
CA GLY A 204 0.90 0.08 8.65
C GLY A 204 1.07 0.13 10.17
N ALA A 205 0.12 -0.46 10.90
CA ALA A 205 0.03 -0.43 12.36
C ALA A 205 1.30 -0.90 13.10
N ILE A 206 2.14 -1.70 12.46
CA ILE A 206 3.42 -2.14 13.05
C ILE A 206 4.35 -0.96 13.34
N VAL A 207 4.31 0.07 12.51
CA VAL A 207 5.10 1.30 12.66
C VAL A 207 4.28 2.42 13.26
N THR A 208 3.03 2.61 12.81
CA THR A 208 2.21 3.75 13.20
C THR A 208 1.51 3.57 14.54
N GLY A 209 1.41 2.34 15.04
CA GLY A 209 0.50 2.04 16.14
C GLY A 209 -0.97 2.19 15.71
N ASP A 210 -1.86 2.33 16.69
CA ASP A 210 -3.31 2.33 16.51
C ASP A 210 -4.02 3.55 17.15
N THR A 211 -3.24 4.56 17.60
CA THR A 211 -3.77 5.83 18.12
C THR A 211 -3.44 7.00 17.20
N PRO A 212 -4.25 8.08 17.18
CA PRO A 212 -3.93 9.27 16.40
C PRO A 212 -2.56 9.87 16.75
N GLN A 213 -2.19 9.89 18.01
CA GLN A 213 -0.91 10.46 18.48
C GLN A 213 0.29 9.65 17.94
N SER A 214 0.24 8.32 18.09
CA SER A 214 1.32 7.44 17.57
C SER A 214 1.40 7.50 16.06
N MET A 215 0.25 7.55 15.37
CA MET A 215 0.16 7.70 13.92
C MET A 215 0.88 8.95 13.44
N THR A 216 0.48 10.13 13.95
CA THR A 216 1.09 11.41 13.57
C THR A 216 2.59 11.43 13.85
N ALA A 217 3.03 10.94 15.01
CA ALA A 217 4.43 10.93 15.38
C ALA A 217 5.28 10.03 14.45
N ALA A 218 4.81 8.79 14.20
CA ALA A 218 5.53 7.84 13.36
C ALA A 218 5.60 8.29 11.89
N VAL A 219 4.48 8.77 11.34
CA VAL A 219 4.45 9.26 9.96
C VAL A 219 5.36 10.46 9.79
N ARG A 220 5.32 11.42 10.73
CA ARG A 220 6.19 12.62 10.69
C ARG A 220 7.67 12.26 10.76
N ALA A 221 8.04 11.30 11.59
CA ALA A 221 9.43 10.86 11.71
C ALA A 221 9.96 10.25 10.42
N ILE A 222 9.15 9.45 9.71
CA ILE A 222 9.52 8.83 8.43
C ILE A 222 9.48 9.85 7.29
N ALA A 223 8.49 10.76 7.28
CA ALA A 223 8.37 11.78 6.22
C ALA A 223 9.48 12.85 6.27
N ALA A 224 10.13 13.00 7.42
CA ALA A 224 11.25 13.92 7.61
C ALA A 224 12.63 13.30 7.26
N ALA A 225 12.69 12.00 6.95
CA ALA A 225 13.92 11.28 6.60
C ALA A 225 14.20 11.37 5.09
#